data_f4809fa21deb23d27be1202c24642fa2
#
_entry.id   f4809fa21deb23d27be1202c24642fa2
#
_cell.length_a   1.000
_cell.length_b   1.000
_cell.length_c   1.000
_cell.angle_alpha   90.00
_cell.angle_beta   90.00
_cell.angle_gamma   90.00
#
_symmetry.space_group_name_H-M   'P 1'
#
loop_
_entity.id
_entity.type
_entity.pdbx_description
1 polymer ?
#
loop_
_entity_poly.entity_id
_entity_poly.type
_entity_poly.pdbx_seq_one_letter_code
_entity_poly.pdbx_strand_id
1 'polypeptide(L)'
;GDVGSPWGIGSQYGGHKSTHPELGSIEDFKSLVKKAQDLGIEVAMDYALQAAPDHPYVKDFPQWFKWRPDGTVQYAENPPKKYQDIQPIYFESKDWKNLWKELLDVALFWIEECNIKVYRVDNPHTKPFYFWGWLIGEIKKKHPDVLFLAEAFTRPKIMNELAKQGFS
;
A
#
# COMPACT_ATOMS: atom_id res chain seq x y z
N GLY A 1 -10.20 22.61 -7.69
CA GLY A 1 -9.39 21.59 -7.04
C GLY A 1 -8.87 20.62 -8.10
N ASP A 2 -7.67 20.16 -7.93
CA ASP A 2 -7.12 19.17 -8.84
C ASP A 2 -7.82 17.83 -8.63
N VAL A 3 -8.01 17.09 -9.71
CA VAL A 3 -8.50 15.72 -9.63
C VAL A 3 -7.40 14.87 -8.96
N GLY A 4 -7.75 14.15 -7.90
CA GLY A 4 -6.80 13.27 -7.22
C GLY A 4 -6.28 12.16 -8.14
N SER A 5 -5.07 11.67 -7.85
CA SER A 5 -4.51 10.52 -8.52
C SER A 5 -5.03 9.23 -7.89
N PRO A 6 -5.43 8.19 -8.67
CA PRO A 6 -5.78 6.88 -8.11
C PRO A 6 -4.62 6.20 -7.40
N TRP A 7 -3.38 6.65 -7.60
CA TRP A 7 -2.17 6.16 -6.94
C TRP A 7 -1.81 6.91 -5.64
N GLY A 8 -2.46 8.04 -5.39
CA GLY A 8 -2.46 8.71 -4.09
C GLY A 8 -3.50 8.05 -3.18
N ILE A 9 -3.10 6.96 -2.53
CA ILE A 9 -4.01 6.11 -1.76
C ILE A 9 -4.45 6.80 -0.48
N GLY A 10 -5.75 6.65 -0.14
CA GLY A 10 -6.28 6.96 1.16
C GLY A 10 -6.39 8.45 1.45
N SER A 11 -7.35 9.13 0.85
CA SER A 11 -7.66 10.53 1.11
C SER A 11 -8.09 10.82 2.56
N GLN A 12 -8.42 12.09 2.84
CA GLN A 12 -9.01 12.56 4.11
C GLN A 12 -10.23 11.76 4.60
N TYR A 13 -10.86 10.95 3.74
CA TYR A 13 -12.03 10.15 4.07
C TYR A 13 -11.73 8.83 4.81
N GLY A 14 -10.55 8.65 5.36
CA GLY A 14 -10.24 7.54 6.27
C GLY A 14 -8.95 6.78 5.97
N GLY A 15 -8.17 7.23 4.99
CA GLY A 15 -6.85 6.66 4.72
C GLY A 15 -6.92 5.26 4.09
N HIS A 16 -5.93 4.42 4.40
CA HIS A 16 -5.76 3.09 3.77
C HIS A 16 -6.79 2.03 4.20
N LYS A 17 -7.62 2.29 5.20
CA LYS A 17 -8.64 1.35 5.71
C LYS A 17 -10.07 1.79 5.38
N SER A 18 -10.25 2.57 4.33
CA SER A 18 -11.55 3.08 3.92
C SER A 18 -11.77 2.96 2.41
N THR A 19 -13.03 3.01 2.01
CA THR A 19 -13.43 3.20 0.61
C THR A 19 -13.66 4.68 0.33
N HIS A 20 -13.54 5.09 -0.94
CA HIS A 20 -13.93 6.44 -1.33
C HIS A 20 -15.46 6.57 -1.27
N PRO A 21 -16.01 7.62 -0.62
CA PRO A 21 -17.47 7.75 -0.41
C PRO A 21 -18.31 7.70 -1.70
N GLU A 22 -17.76 8.20 -2.81
CA GLU A 22 -18.45 8.17 -4.12
C GLU A 22 -18.49 6.79 -4.76
N LEU A 23 -17.62 5.84 -4.30
CA LEU A 23 -17.55 4.47 -4.81
C LEU A 23 -18.35 3.49 -3.96
N GLY A 24 -18.79 3.89 -2.78
CA GLY A 24 -19.56 3.06 -1.86
C GLY A 24 -18.89 2.84 -0.51
N SER A 25 -19.52 2.04 0.31
CA SER A 25 -19.08 1.69 1.66
C SER A 25 -18.18 0.44 1.67
N ILE A 26 -17.59 0.15 2.83
CA ILE A 26 -16.88 -1.13 3.06
C ILE A 26 -17.82 -2.33 2.85
N GLU A 27 -19.09 -2.22 3.23
CA GLU A 27 -20.08 -3.30 3.03
C GLU A 27 -20.39 -3.52 1.55
N ASP A 28 -20.40 -2.46 0.74
CA ASP A 28 -20.53 -2.60 -0.71
C ASP A 28 -19.31 -3.32 -1.30
N PHE A 29 -18.12 -3.01 -0.83
CA PHE A 29 -16.90 -3.69 -1.25
C PHE A 29 -16.89 -5.18 -0.83
N LYS A 30 -17.27 -5.50 0.41
CA LYS A 30 -17.46 -6.89 0.87
C LYS A 30 -18.46 -7.64 -0.01
N SER A 31 -19.56 -6.99 -0.37
CA SER A 31 -20.57 -7.57 -1.28
C SER A 31 -20.01 -7.86 -2.67
N LEU A 32 -19.18 -6.93 -3.21
CA LEU A 32 -18.48 -7.13 -4.48
C LEU A 32 -17.55 -8.34 -4.42
N VAL A 33 -16.69 -8.41 -3.40
CA VAL A 33 -15.75 -9.53 -3.22
C VAL A 33 -16.49 -10.86 -3.13
N LYS A 34 -17.56 -10.91 -2.34
CA LYS A 34 -18.39 -12.14 -2.21
C LYS A 34 -19.01 -12.55 -3.54
N LYS A 35 -19.60 -11.62 -4.28
CA LYS A 35 -20.20 -11.93 -5.59
C LYS A 35 -19.18 -12.44 -6.60
N ALA A 36 -17.97 -11.86 -6.59
CA ALA A 36 -16.88 -12.33 -7.44
C ALA A 36 -16.51 -13.78 -7.10
N GLN A 37 -16.36 -14.10 -5.82
CA GLN A 37 -16.04 -15.45 -5.35
C GLN A 37 -17.15 -16.45 -5.68
N ASP A 38 -18.43 -16.09 -5.55
CA ASP A 38 -19.57 -16.93 -5.93
C ASP A 38 -19.54 -17.28 -7.45
N LEU A 39 -18.87 -16.47 -8.26
CA LEU A 39 -18.62 -16.69 -9.69
C LEU A 39 -17.27 -17.36 -10.01
N GLY A 40 -16.52 -17.76 -8.98
CA GLY A 40 -15.19 -18.36 -9.14
C GLY A 40 -14.10 -17.36 -9.52
N ILE A 41 -14.30 -16.06 -9.25
CA ILE A 41 -13.33 -14.99 -9.51
C ILE A 41 -12.72 -14.54 -8.18
N GLU A 42 -11.39 -14.59 -8.07
CA GLU A 42 -10.68 -14.03 -6.92
C GLU A 42 -10.35 -12.56 -7.17
N VAL A 43 -10.67 -11.70 -6.21
CA VAL A 43 -10.37 -10.26 -6.30
C VAL A 43 -8.93 -10.01 -5.85
N ALA A 44 -8.10 -9.49 -6.74
CA ALA A 44 -6.78 -9.00 -6.40
C ALA A 44 -6.84 -7.51 -6.09
N MET A 45 -6.33 -7.13 -4.92
CA MET A 45 -6.31 -5.75 -4.46
C MET A 45 -4.93 -5.13 -4.68
N ASP A 46 -4.89 -3.91 -5.22
CA ASP A 46 -3.65 -3.14 -5.26
C ASP A 46 -3.19 -2.74 -3.84
N TYR A 47 -1.93 -3.04 -3.53
CA TYR A 47 -1.29 -2.64 -2.29
C TYR A 47 -0.20 -1.61 -2.59
N ALA A 48 -0.62 -0.36 -2.65
CA ALA A 48 0.24 0.78 -2.92
C ALA A 48 0.56 1.52 -1.61
N LEU A 49 1.82 1.40 -1.16
CA LEU A 49 2.28 2.01 0.09
C LEU A 49 2.82 3.42 -0.16
N GLN A 50 1.91 4.29 -0.49
CA GLN A 50 2.09 5.72 -0.67
C GLN A 50 0.79 6.42 -0.28
N ALA A 51 0.84 7.70 0.05
CA ALA A 51 -0.30 8.45 0.56
C ALA A 51 -0.75 9.53 -0.41
N ALA A 52 -2.04 9.84 -0.41
CA ALA A 52 -2.55 11.08 -0.98
C ALA A 52 -2.02 12.29 -0.19
N PRO A 53 -1.92 13.48 -0.79
CA PRO A 53 -1.46 14.68 -0.07
C PRO A 53 -2.31 15.05 1.14
N ASP A 54 -3.59 14.70 1.13
CA ASP A 54 -4.56 14.94 2.19
C ASP A 54 -4.79 13.72 3.11
N HIS A 55 -3.96 12.69 2.98
CA HIS A 55 -4.04 11.48 3.81
C HIS A 55 -3.87 11.83 5.30
N PRO A 56 -4.67 11.23 6.21
CA PRO A 56 -4.55 11.48 7.65
C PRO A 56 -3.13 11.31 8.19
N TYR A 57 -2.34 10.35 7.69
CA TYR A 57 -0.95 10.15 8.13
C TYR A 57 -0.06 11.37 7.96
N VAL A 58 -0.27 12.18 6.92
CA VAL A 58 0.56 13.37 6.66
C VAL A 58 0.43 14.36 7.82
N LYS A 59 -0.76 14.48 8.38
CA LYS A 59 -1.07 15.35 9.52
C LYS A 59 -0.73 14.71 10.87
N ASP A 60 -1.16 13.46 11.06
CA ASP A 60 -1.15 12.80 12.36
C ASP A 60 0.20 12.16 12.68
N PHE A 61 0.94 11.75 11.64
CA PHE A 61 2.24 11.09 11.73
C PHE A 61 3.28 11.72 10.77
N PRO A 62 3.57 13.01 10.86
CA PRO A 62 4.47 13.70 9.93
C PRO A 62 5.88 13.08 9.88
N GLN A 63 6.31 12.39 10.94
CA GLN A 63 7.58 11.66 11.00
C GLN A 63 7.65 10.45 10.07
N TRP A 64 6.54 10.00 9.50
CA TRP A 64 6.49 8.91 8.52
C TRP A 64 6.78 9.37 7.09
N PHE A 65 7.08 10.66 6.91
CA PHE A 65 7.40 11.28 5.63
C PHE A 65 8.75 12.01 5.70
N LYS A 66 9.39 12.18 4.55
CA LYS A 66 10.56 13.07 4.42
C LYS A 66 10.08 14.46 4.03
N TRP A 67 10.56 15.47 4.76
CA TRP A 67 10.18 16.85 4.54
C TRP A 67 11.32 17.64 3.90
N ARG A 68 10.98 18.53 3.00
CA ARG A 68 11.89 19.52 2.42
C ARG A 68 12.00 20.74 3.35
N PRO A 69 13.06 21.55 3.21
CA PRO A 69 13.20 22.78 4.01
C PRO A 69 12.08 23.80 3.83
N ASP A 70 11.37 23.74 2.69
CA ASP A 70 10.21 24.59 2.40
C ASP A 70 8.90 24.12 3.06
N GLY A 71 8.94 23.06 3.84
CA GLY A 71 7.78 22.50 4.52
C GLY A 71 6.91 21.59 3.65
N THR A 72 7.33 21.24 2.45
CA THR A 72 6.63 20.27 1.60
C THR A 72 7.17 18.85 1.82
N VAL A 73 6.33 17.83 1.60
CA VAL A 73 6.78 16.44 1.61
C VAL A 73 7.63 16.18 0.36
N GLN A 74 8.73 15.47 0.54
CA GLN A 74 9.59 15.07 -0.58
C GLN A 74 8.85 14.03 -1.44
N TYR A 75 8.48 14.42 -2.65
CA TYR A 75 7.88 13.52 -3.64
C TYR A 75 8.94 12.77 -4.46
N ALA A 76 8.52 11.68 -5.12
CA ALA A 76 9.38 10.94 -6.04
C ALA A 76 9.55 11.70 -7.36
N GLU A 77 10.75 11.64 -7.92
CA GLU A 77 11.08 12.23 -9.20
C GLU A 77 11.74 11.19 -10.12
N ASN A 78 11.35 11.19 -11.38
CA ASN A 78 12.01 10.49 -12.47
C ASN A 78 12.07 11.47 -13.65
N PRO A 79 13.09 12.33 -13.72
CA PRO A 79 13.13 13.44 -14.67
C PRO A 79 12.81 13.03 -16.12
N PRO A 80 11.96 13.79 -16.81
CA PRO A 80 11.39 15.07 -16.40
C PRO A 80 10.11 14.95 -15.50
N LYS A 81 9.69 13.75 -15.14
CA LYS A 81 8.47 13.50 -14.35
C LYS A 81 8.67 13.83 -12.87
N LYS A 82 7.65 14.47 -12.28
CA LYS A 82 7.53 14.78 -10.85
C LYS A 82 6.18 14.27 -10.37
N TYR A 83 6.21 13.37 -9.39
CA TYR A 83 5.00 12.73 -8.85
C TYR A 83 4.52 13.47 -7.60
N GLN A 84 4.00 14.70 -7.79
CA GLN A 84 3.58 15.59 -6.70
C GLN A 84 2.23 15.20 -6.10
N ASP A 85 1.49 14.35 -6.78
CA ASP A 85 0.17 13.82 -6.44
C ASP A 85 0.23 12.66 -5.43
N ILE A 86 1.42 12.13 -5.16
CA ILE A 86 1.64 11.06 -4.19
C ILE A 86 2.73 11.44 -3.18
N GLN A 87 2.52 11.03 -1.93
CA GLN A 87 3.44 11.24 -0.82
C GLN A 87 4.11 9.91 -0.45
N PRO A 88 5.42 9.72 -0.79
CA PRO A 88 6.13 8.49 -0.46
C PRO A 88 6.29 8.34 1.06
N ILE A 89 6.00 7.14 1.55
CA ILE A 89 6.21 6.76 2.95
C ILE A 89 7.71 6.55 3.21
N TYR A 90 8.20 7.05 4.35
CA TYR A 90 9.58 6.88 4.79
C TYR A 90 9.72 5.69 5.73
N PHE A 91 10.00 4.51 5.17
CA PHE A 91 10.07 3.22 5.88
C PHE A 91 11.15 3.16 6.97
N GLU A 92 12.18 3.99 6.88
CA GLU A 92 13.31 4.05 7.82
C GLU A 92 13.22 5.26 8.76
N SER A 93 12.00 5.76 8.98
CA SER A 93 11.76 6.84 9.93
C SER A 93 12.19 6.43 11.35
N LYS A 94 12.38 7.41 12.23
CA LYS A 94 12.68 7.13 13.66
C LYS A 94 11.55 6.33 14.33
N ASP A 95 10.34 6.41 13.79
CA ASP A 95 9.13 5.71 14.26
C ASP A 95 8.78 4.50 13.40
N TRP A 96 9.75 3.89 12.74
CA TRP A 96 9.54 2.79 11.79
C TRP A 96 8.77 1.60 12.36
N LYS A 97 8.91 1.31 13.66
CA LYS A 97 8.20 0.19 14.29
C LYS A 97 6.67 0.39 14.30
N ASN A 98 6.21 1.59 14.65
CA ASN A 98 4.80 1.91 14.62
C ASN A 98 4.28 2.02 13.18
N LEU A 99 5.06 2.63 12.28
CA LEU A 99 4.76 2.68 10.86
C LEU A 99 4.58 1.28 10.26
N TRP A 100 5.54 0.39 10.47
CA TRP A 100 5.46 -0.96 9.91
C TRP A 100 4.29 -1.76 10.46
N LYS A 101 4.03 -1.62 11.77
CA LYS A 101 2.86 -2.22 12.39
C LYS A 101 1.58 -1.71 11.77
N GLU A 102 1.44 -0.40 11.56
CA GLU A 102 0.25 0.17 10.90
C GLU A 102 0.09 -0.35 9.47
N LEU A 103 1.18 -0.45 8.69
CA LEU A 103 1.11 -1.02 7.34
C LEU A 103 0.72 -2.50 7.36
N LEU A 104 1.18 -3.27 8.33
CA LEU A 104 0.72 -4.64 8.55
C LEU A 104 -0.78 -4.68 8.89
N ASP A 105 -1.23 -3.82 9.81
CA ASP A 105 -2.63 -3.74 10.23
C ASP A 105 -3.54 -3.32 9.06
N VAL A 106 -3.06 -2.48 8.14
CA VAL A 106 -3.76 -2.16 6.87
C VAL A 106 -3.97 -3.42 6.02
N ALA A 107 -2.91 -4.22 5.80
CA ALA A 107 -3.05 -5.44 5.01
C ALA A 107 -3.97 -6.46 5.70
N LEU A 108 -3.81 -6.66 7.00
CA LEU A 108 -4.66 -7.58 7.77
C LEU A 108 -6.13 -7.13 7.76
N PHE A 109 -6.41 -5.84 7.83
CA PHE A 109 -7.76 -5.30 7.74
C PHE A 109 -8.50 -5.78 6.47
N TRP A 110 -7.88 -5.64 5.30
CA TRP A 110 -8.51 -6.06 4.04
C TRP A 110 -8.61 -7.58 3.90
N ILE A 111 -7.66 -8.33 4.47
CA ILE A 111 -7.72 -9.79 4.52
C ILE A 111 -8.87 -10.24 5.43
N GLU A 112 -8.91 -9.76 6.65
CA GLU A 112 -9.80 -10.26 7.71
C GLU A 112 -11.23 -9.73 7.56
N GLU A 113 -11.37 -8.44 7.19
CA GLU A 113 -12.69 -7.81 7.03
C GLU A 113 -13.30 -8.03 5.65
N CYS A 114 -12.50 -8.05 4.60
CA CYS A 114 -12.99 -8.07 3.22
C CYS A 114 -12.67 -9.36 2.46
N ASN A 115 -12.04 -10.34 3.12
CA ASN A 115 -11.65 -11.63 2.54
C ASN A 115 -10.77 -11.50 1.29
N ILE A 116 -9.86 -10.51 1.28
CA ILE A 116 -8.87 -10.36 0.22
C ILE A 116 -7.78 -11.41 0.40
N LYS A 117 -7.50 -12.17 -0.66
CA LYS A 117 -6.48 -13.23 -0.67
C LYS A 117 -5.32 -12.97 -1.62
N VAL A 118 -5.44 -11.97 -2.47
CA VAL A 118 -4.41 -11.63 -3.45
C VAL A 118 -4.11 -10.14 -3.38
N TYR A 119 -2.83 -9.81 -3.15
CA TYR A 119 -2.33 -8.46 -3.30
C TYR A 119 -1.49 -8.32 -4.56
N ARG A 120 -1.78 -7.32 -5.38
CA ARG A 120 -0.86 -6.82 -6.39
C ARG A 120 -0.11 -5.65 -5.77
N VAL A 121 1.17 -5.85 -5.48
CA VAL A 121 1.99 -4.85 -4.78
C VAL A 121 2.61 -3.89 -5.78
N ASP A 122 2.25 -2.62 -5.64
CA ASP A 122 2.71 -1.53 -6.49
C ASP A 122 4.17 -1.16 -6.20
N ASN A 123 5.02 -1.22 -7.23
CA ASN A 123 6.42 -0.80 -7.17
C ASN A 123 7.18 -1.28 -5.91
N PRO A 124 7.18 -2.58 -5.55
CA PRO A 124 7.84 -3.07 -4.34
C PRO A 124 9.36 -2.84 -4.34
N HIS A 125 9.96 -2.75 -5.52
CA HIS A 125 11.41 -2.53 -5.69
C HIS A 125 11.86 -1.13 -5.26
N THR A 126 10.94 -0.20 -5.05
CA THR A 126 11.22 1.15 -4.54
C THR A 126 11.17 1.26 -3.01
N LYS A 127 10.83 0.17 -2.33
CA LYS A 127 10.72 0.08 -0.88
C LYS A 127 11.78 -0.89 -0.33
N PRO A 128 12.12 -0.84 0.96
CA PRO A 128 13.13 -1.75 1.54
C PRO A 128 12.71 -3.22 1.44
N PHE A 129 13.59 -4.08 0.95
CA PHE A 129 13.28 -5.51 0.78
C PHE A 129 13.02 -6.23 2.09
N TYR A 130 13.77 -5.89 3.13
CA TYR A 130 13.59 -6.46 4.48
C TYR A 130 12.21 -6.11 5.07
N PHE A 131 11.60 -4.99 4.67
CA PHE A 131 10.22 -4.68 5.04
C PHE A 131 9.26 -5.71 4.44
N TRP A 132 9.41 -6.03 3.15
CA TRP A 132 8.56 -7.02 2.49
C TRP A 132 8.71 -8.41 3.09
N GLY A 133 9.95 -8.86 3.32
CA GLY A 133 10.21 -10.16 3.96
C GLY A 133 9.55 -10.28 5.34
N TRP A 134 9.61 -9.19 6.13
CA TRP A 134 8.94 -9.13 7.42
C TRP A 134 7.40 -9.10 7.26
N LEU A 135 6.84 -8.19 6.46
CA LEU A 135 5.40 -8.03 6.28
C LEU A 135 4.74 -9.33 5.79
N ILE A 136 5.27 -9.88 4.69
CA ILE A 136 4.74 -11.11 4.09
C ILE A 136 4.88 -12.27 5.09
N GLY A 137 6.02 -12.36 5.79
CA GLY A 137 6.23 -13.37 6.82
C GLY A 137 5.21 -13.27 7.96
N GLU A 138 4.93 -12.07 8.48
CA GLU A 138 3.92 -11.89 9.54
C GLU A 138 2.51 -12.27 9.06
N ILE A 139 2.13 -11.87 7.85
CA ILE A 139 0.82 -12.21 7.29
C ILE A 139 0.69 -13.71 7.07
N LYS A 140 1.69 -14.36 6.48
CA LYS A 140 1.65 -15.81 6.20
C LYS A 140 1.66 -16.70 7.43
N LYS A 141 2.04 -16.22 8.60
CA LYS A 141 1.86 -16.96 9.87
C LYS A 141 0.40 -17.21 10.21
N LYS A 142 -0.49 -16.28 9.85
CA LYS A 142 -1.93 -16.35 10.12
C LYS A 142 -2.74 -16.75 8.89
N HIS A 143 -2.32 -16.29 7.73
CA HIS A 143 -3.00 -16.40 6.43
C HIS A 143 -2.04 -16.95 5.36
N PRO A 144 -1.65 -18.24 5.42
CA PRO A 144 -0.63 -18.83 4.54
C PRO A 144 -1.06 -18.88 3.06
N ASP A 145 -2.36 -18.80 2.79
CA ASP A 145 -2.97 -18.83 1.46
C ASP A 145 -2.98 -17.48 0.75
N VAL A 146 -2.64 -16.38 1.43
CA VAL A 146 -2.59 -15.05 0.82
C VAL A 146 -1.40 -14.93 -0.13
N LEU A 147 -1.65 -14.47 -1.36
CA LEU A 147 -0.65 -14.29 -2.40
C LEU A 147 -0.21 -12.82 -2.52
N PHE A 148 1.08 -12.63 -2.81
CA PHE A 148 1.66 -11.31 -3.04
C PHE A 148 2.32 -11.28 -4.42
N LEU A 149 1.72 -10.57 -5.36
CA LEU A 149 2.20 -10.40 -6.73
C LEU A 149 2.99 -9.10 -6.83
N ALA A 150 4.26 -9.17 -7.23
CA ALA A 150 5.12 -7.99 -7.33
C ALA A 150 4.98 -7.33 -8.71
N GLU A 151 4.60 -6.06 -8.74
CA GLU A 151 4.77 -5.24 -9.94
C GLU A 151 6.15 -4.58 -9.91
N ALA A 152 7.13 -5.19 -10.59
CA ALA A 152 8.51 -4.74 -10.52
C ALA A 152 9.12 -4.56 -11.91
N PHE A 153 9.40 -3.31 -12.27
CA PHE A 153 10.11 -2.95 -13.51
C PHE A 153 11.60 -2.78 -13.23
N THR A 154 12.30 -3.89 -13.03
CA THR A 154 13.71 -3.87 -12.66
C THR A 154 14.56 -4.85 -13.49
N ARG A 155 15.87 -4.80 -13.25
CA ARG A 155 16.78 -5.82 -13.79
C ARG A 155 16.57 -7.17 -13.08
N PRO A 156 16.88 -8.31 -13.73
CA PRO A 156 16.64 -9.65 -13.18
C PRO A 156 17.20 -9.88 -11.78
N LYS A 157 18.36 -9.32 -11.46
CA LYS A 157 18.96 -9.44 -10.13
C LYS A 157 18.03 -8.90 -9.03
N ILE A 158 17.42 -7.75 -9.26
CA ILE A 158 16.50 -7.12 -8.29
C ILE A 158 15.20 -7.92 -8.19
N MET A 159 14.67 -8.43 -9.30
CA MET A 159 13.48 -9.30 -9.30
C MET A 159 13.74 -10.58 -8.49
N ASN A 160 14.92 -11.20 -8.68
CA ASN A 160 15.30 -12.39 -7.91
C ASN A 160 15.41 -12.10 -6.39
N GLU A 161 15.91 -10.92 -6.02
CA GLU A 161 15.97 -10.55 -4.60
C GLU A 161 14.56 -10.28 -4.02
N LEU A 162 13.64 -9.69 -4.79
CA LEU A 162 12.24 -9.56 -4.38
C LEU A 162 11.57 -10.92 -4.19
N ALA A 163 11.76 -11.86 -5.12
CA ALA A 163 11.19 -13.20 -4.99
C ALA A 163 11.58 -13.89 -3.69
N LYS A 164 12.80 -13.65 -3.19
CA LYS A 164 13.28 -14.20 -1.90
C LYS A 164 12.54 -13.61 -0.68
N GLN A 165 11.83 -12.52 -0.84
CA GLN A 165 11.08 -11.90 0.25
C GLN A 165 9.70 -12.53 0.46
N GLY A 166 9.32 -13.52 -0.32
CA GLY A 166 8.06 -14.25 -0.20
C GLY A 166 6.97 -13.82 -1.19
N PHE A 167 7.31 -13.03 -2.18
CA PHE A 167 6.43 -12.78 -3.32
C PHE A 167 6.18 -14.08 -4.09
N SER A 168 4.96 -14.20 -4.65
CA SER A 168 4.48 -15.40 -5.39
C SER A 168 4.72 -15.27 -6.87
#